data_ef5de4e076f580b87861684a8c8a8230
#
_entry.id   ef5de4e076f580b87861684a8c8a8230
#
_cell.length_a   1.000
_cell.length_b   1.000
_cell.length_c   1.000
_cell.angle_alpha   90.00
_cell.angle_beta   90.00
_cell.angle_gamma   90.00
#
_symmetry.space_group_name_H-M   'P 1'
#
loop_
_entity.id
_entity.type
_entity.pdbx_description
1 polymer ?
#
loop_
_entity_poly.entity_id
_entity_poly.type
_entity_poly.pdbx_seq_one_letter_code
_entity_poly.pdbx_strand_id
1 'polypeptide(L)'
;MKKNKFKELYNNYKKEENKKNENALCREIINNSNFIVCEKENSLDTYRDENEKLVLKVYTELNEINEYVRNQFTTTEVDFNTIWSTINRNMLDKIIINPESDRFMLSNEQINDLYRQDKFGDKISYRTIKKNFMQEKSAYKVENIKSLNNKTIEIYKKYVDSNNENDLNDFYKELVYNATFYTRVLPENNGKLDSNNNPIIDYTRVMQNFLDDNGNERCYILYLTIEALKKDGAKEDMYVAEFNFDDYVCMIDKSWNIIQRIVISDVEFDINIPLDTIYELKVQKDLLKSSEDIIIIED
;
A
#
# COMPACT_ATOMS: atom_id res chain seq x y z
N MET A 1 7.90 37.87 -1.57
CA MET A 1 7.12 36.82 -0.86
C MET A 1 6.43 35.97 -1.90
N LYS A 2 6.70 34.67 -2.00
CA LYS A 2 5.87 33.75 -2.77
C LYS A 2 4.50 33.73 -2.09
N LYS A 3 3.43 34.08 -2.84
CA LYS A 3 2.06 33.94 -2.34
C LYS A 3 1.83 32.49 -1.95
N ASN A 4 1.25 32.26 -0.76
CA ASN A 4 0.88 30.91 -0.35
C ASN A 4 -0.23 30.39 -1.31
N LYS A 5 0.19 29.60 -2.27
CA LYS A 5 -0.67 29.09 -3.33
C LYS A 5 -1.72 28.13 -2.79
N PHE A 6 -1.37 27.34 -1.74
CA PHE A 6 -2.33 26.50 -1.07
C PHE A 6 -3.52 27.31 -0.54
N LYS A 7 -3.27 28.39 0.18
CA LYS A 7 -4.31 29.26 0.75
C LYS A 7 -5.22 29.89 -0.32
N GLU A 8 -4.64 30.29 -1.45
CA GLU A 8 -5.41 30.81 -2.58
C GLU A 8 -6.35 29.72 -3.15
N LEU A 9 -5.84 28.52 -3.39
CA LEU A 9 -6.61 27.40 -3.94
C LEU A 9 -7.65 26.88 -2.95
N TYR A 10 -7.33 26.84 -1.68
CA TYR A 10 -8.28 26.50 -0.64
C TYR A 10 -9.44 27.49 -0.55
N ASN A 11 -9.16 28.79 -0.62
CA ASN A 11 -10.19 29.81 -0.65
C ASN A 11 -11.09 29.72 -1.90
N ASN A 12 -10.52 29.35 -3.05
CA ASN A 12 -11.31 29.11 -4.26
C ASN A 12 -12.22 27.88 -4.09
N TYR A 13 -11.69 26.80 -3.53
CA TYR A 13 -12.48 25.61 -3.21
C TYR A 13 -13.62 25.92 -2.23
N LYS A 14 -13.34 26.66 -1.16
CA LYS A 14 -14.37 27.08 -0.19
C LYS A 14 -15.46 27.96 -0.77
N LYS A 15 -15.13 28.78 -1.77
CA LYS A 15 -16.13 29.63 -2.45
C LYS A 15 -17.02 28.83 -3.39
N GLU A 16 -16.44 27.83 -4.02
CA GLU A 16 -17.12 26.99 -4.99
C GLU A 16 -16.57 25.55 -4.90
N GLU A 17 -17.28 24.70 -4.16
CA GLU A 17 -16.94 23.30 -3.92
C GLU A 17 -17.25 22.46 -5.16
N ASN A 18 -16.43 22.62 -6.20
CA ASN A 18 -16.51 21.83 -7.41
C ASN A 18 -15.25 20.99 -7.64
N LYS A 19 -15.36 19.96 -8.47
CA LYS A 19 -14.29 19.01 -8.76
C LYS A 19 -13.05 19.68 -9.38
N LYS A 20 -13.21 20.80 -10.09
CA LYS A 20 -12.07 21.54 -10.69
C LYS A 20 -11.21 22.18 -9.60
N ASN A 21 -11.86 22.86 -8.64
CA ASN A 21 -11.17 23.50 -7.53
C ASN A 21 -10.59 22.49 -6.57
N GLU A 22 -11.28 21.38 -6.31
CA GLU A 22 -10.77 20.24 -5.54
C GLU A 22 -9.51 19.65 -6.19
N ASN A 23 -9.55 19.34 -7.48
CA ASN A 23 -8.39 18.82 -8.21
C ASN A 23 -7.20 19.79 -8.21
N ALA A 24 -7.46 21.10 -8.32
CA ALA A 24 -6.39 22.10 -8.27
C ALA A 24 -5.73 22.14 -6.88
N LEU A 25 -6.51 22.03 -5.81
CA LEU A 25 -6.02 21.97 -4.44
C LEU A 25 -5.24 20.68 -4.19
N CYS A 26 -5.76 19.54 -4.63
CA CYS A 26 -5.09 18.24 -4.52
C CYS A 26 -3.73 18.23 -5.24
N ARG A 27 -3.66 18.78 -6.45
CA ARG A 27 -2.37 18.91 -7.17
C ARG A 27 -1.38 19.81 -6.44
N GLU A 28 -1.83 20.86 -5.78
CA GLU A 28 -0.94 21.71 -4.98
C GLU A 28 -0.42 20.96 -3.76
N ILE A 29 -1.26 20.15 -3.10
CA ILE A 29 -0.85 19.33 -1.97
C ILE A 29 0.25 18.34 -2.39
N ILE A 30 0.06 17.66 -3.52
CA ILE A 30 1.04 16.71 -4.06
C ILE A 30 2.37 17.41 -4.41
N ASN A 31 2.30 18.55 -5.08
CA ASN A 31 3.47 19.27 -5.59
C ASN A 31 4.11 20.24 -4.57
N ASN A 32 3.48 20.42 -3.40
CA ASN A 32 4.04 21.27 -2.36
C ASN A 32 5.13 20.52 -1.61
N SER A 33 6.37 20.98 -1.79
CA SER A 33 7.54 20.41 -1.14
C SER A 33 7.88 21.04 0.23
N ASN A 34 7.02 21.94 0.73
CA ASN A 34 7.32 22.76 1.90
C ASN A 34 6.24 22.66 2.98
N PHE A 35 5.73 21.49 3.25
CA PHE A 35 4.93 21.25 4.45
C PHE A 35 5.82 21.27 5.69
N ILE A 36 5.25 21.71 6.80
CA ILE A 36 5.94 21.73 8.08
C ILE A 36 5.21 20.80 9.04
N VAL A 37 5.94 19.88 9.65
CA VAL A 37 5.49 19.06 10.79
C VAL A 37 6.21 19.50 12.05
N CYS A 38 5.56 19.36 13.18
CA CYS A 38 6.11 19.70 14.49
C CYS A 38 6.35 18.41 15.29
N GLU A 39 7.52 18.33 15.92
CA GLU A 39 7.96 17.16 16.66
C GLU A 39 8.58 17.55 18.01
N LYS A 40 8.27 16.81 19.05
CA LYS A 40 8.85 16.96 20.38
C LYS A 40 9.24 15.59 20.93
N GLU A 41 10.53 15.42 21.27
CA GLU A 41 11.05 14.17 21.87
C GLU A 41 10.66 12.92 21.06
N ASN A 42 10.83 12.97 19.74
CA ASN A 42 10.43 11.93 18.77
C ASN A 42 8.91 11.67 18.68
N SER A 43 8.09 12.57 19.20
CA SER A 43 6.65 12.50 19.11
C SER A 43 6.10 13.61 18.22
N LEU A 44 5.32 13.23 17.20
CA LEU A 44 4.67 14.18 16.29
C LEU A 44 3.59 14.98 17.00
N ASP A 45 3.35 16.22 16.57
CA ASP A 45 2.23 17.03 17.06
C ASP A 45 0.91 16.48 16.51
N THR A 46 0.30 15.60 17.29
CA THR A 46 -0.95 14.91 16.97
C THR A 46 -1.99 15.17 18.07
N TYR A 47 -3.27 14.98 17.73
CA TYR A 47 -4.35 14.97 18.69
C TYR A 47 -5.42 13.93 18.31
N ARG A 48 -6.31 13.60 19.26
CA ARG A 48 -7.49 12.80 18.96
C ARG A 48 -8.68 13.71 18.68
N ASP A 49 -9.38 13.42 17.59
CA ASP A 49 -10.63 14.13 17.29
C ASP A 49 -11.81 13.59 18.14
N GLU A 50 -12.98 14.13 17.95
CA GLU A 50 -14.23 13.74 18.65
C GLU A 50 -14.64 12.27 18.44
N ASN A 51 -14.09 11.61 17.38
CA ASN A 51 -14.31 10.21 17.07
C ASN A 51 -13.12 9.32 17.47
N GLU A 52 -12.26 9.80 18.39
CA GLU A 52 -11.03 9.13 18.84
C GLU A 52 -10.01 8.84 17.73
N LYS A 53 -10.12 9.51 16.56
CA LYS A 53 -9.20 9.38 15.43
C LYS A 53 -7.94 10.18 15.67
N LEU A 54 -6.78 9.56 15.41
CA LEU A 54 -5.48 10.21 15.57
C LEU A 54 -5.17 11.10 14.35
N VAL A 55 -4.99 12.40 14.60
CA VAL A 55 -4.83 13.43 13.58
C VAL A 55 -3.47 14.09 13.68
N LEU A 56 -2.69 14.10 12.58
CA LEU A 56 -1.44 14.84 12.47
C LEU A 56 -1.70 16.28 12.06
N LYS A 57 -1.10 17.23 12.78
CA LYS A 57 -1.10 18.64 12.37
C LYS A 57 0.03 18.90 11.37
N VAL A 58 -0.33 19.52 10.26
CA VAL A 58 0.57 19.88 9.16
C VAL A 58 0.38 21.35 8.85
N TYR A 59 1.44 22.06 8.55
CA TYR A 59 1.40 23.50 8.28
C TYR A 59 2.04 23.82 6.93
N THR A 60 1.54 24.85 6.25
CA THR A 60 2.09 25.31 4.96
C THR A 60 3.10 26.43 5.11
N GLU A 61 3.13 27.11 6.24
CA GLU A 61 4.06 28.20 6.57
C GLU A 61 4.30 28.26 8.07
N LEU A 62 5.48 28.75 8.47
CA LEU A 62 5.83 28.91 9.89
C LEU A 62 4.88 29.85 10.67
N ASN A 63 4.30 30.83 10.00
CA ASN A 63 3.36 31.76 10.62
C ASN A 63 2.00 31.14 10.94
N GLU A 64 1.64 30.01 10.34
CA GLU A 64 0.46 29.23 10.64
C GLU A 64 0.59 28.43 11.96
N ILE A 65 1.84 28.28 12.47
CA ILE A 65 2.10 27.61 13.72
C ILE A 65 1.98 28.62 14.85
N ASN A 66 1.12 28.35 15.84
CA ASN A 66 1.00 29.24 16.98
C ASN A 66 2.30 29.30 17.81
N GLU A 67 2.50 30.39 18.54
CA GLU A 67 3.74 30.68 19.27
C GLU A 67 4.03 29.63 20.33
N TYR A 68 3.02 29.09 20.99
CA TYR A 68 3.18 28.05 22.02
C TYR A 68 3.80 26.78 21.42
N VAL A 69 3.30 26.31 20.26
CA VAL A 69 3.83 25.13 19.56
C VAL A 69 5.25 25.40 19.08
N ARG A 70 5.51 26.57 18.47
CA ARG A 70 6.87 26.96 18.01
C ARG A 70 7.92 26.95 19.12
N ASN A 71 7.52 27.29 20.33
CA ASN A 71 8.44 27.33 21.47
C ASN A 71 8.70 25.95 22.10
N GLN A 72 7.87 24.97 21.82
CA GLN A 72 7.96 23.64 22.46
C GLN A 72 8.36 22.52 21.50
N PHE A 73 8.15 22.71 20.21
CA PHE A 73 8.38 21.70 19.18
C PHE A 73 9.47 22.12 18.21
N THR A 74 10.22 21.14 17.75
CA THR A 74 11.10 21.30 16.58
C THR A 74 10.25 21.26 15.32
N THR A 75 10.52 22.15 14.37
CA THR A 75 9.82 22.19 13.08
C THR A 75 10.70 21.59 11.99
N THR A 76 10.12 20.70 11.17
CA THR A 76 10.81 20.07 10.05
C THR A 76 10.00 20.30 8.77
N GLU A 77 10.67 20.80 7.72
CA GLU A 77 10.09 20.90 6.39
C GLU A 77 10.10 19.52 5.73
N VAL A 78 8.96 19.14 5.17
CA VAL A 78 8.75 17.83 4.55
C VAL A 78 7.94 17.96 3.26
N ASP A 79 8.15 17.03 2.34
CA ASP A 79 7.33 16.90 1.14
C ASP A 79 6.07 16.02 1.37
N PHE A 80 5.25 15.91 0.34
CA PHE A 80 4.04 15.10 0.39
C PHE A 80 4.34 13.61 0.61
N ASN A 81 5.40 13.08 0.00
CA ASN A 81 5.79 11.67 0.16
C ASN A 81 6.19 11.37 1.62
N THR A 82 6.89 12.30 2.25
CA THR A 82 7.24 12.20 3.68
C THR A 82 6.00 12.22 4.56
N ILE A 83 5.00 13.09 4.28
CA ILE A 83 3.72 13.10 4.99
C ILE A 83 3.00 11.77 4.81
N TRP A 84 2.89 11.28 3.57
CA TRP A 84 2.29 9.99 3.27
C TRP A 84 2.97 8.85 4.05
N SER A 85 4.31 8.78 4.01
CA SER A 85 5.10 7.79 4.76
C SER A 85 4.87 7.91 6.28
N THR A 86 4.88 9.14 6.81
CA THR A 86 4.69 9.42 8.25
C THR A 86 3.33 8.92 8.73
N ILE A 87 2.26 9.21 7.99
CA ILE A 87 0.91 8.78 8.33
C ILE A 87 0.81 7.27 8.38
N ASN A 88 1.36 6.61 7.37
CA ASN A 88 1.26 5.16 7.25
C ASN A 88 2.10 4.43 8.29
N ARG A 89 3.34 4.89 8.55
CA ARG A 89 4.22 4.30 9.57
C ARG A 89 3.67 4.45 10.99
N ASN A 90 3.04 5.58 11.29
CA ASN A 90 2.51 5.87 12.62
C ASN A 90 1.02 5.50 12.78
N MET A 91 0.43 4.84 11.76
CA MET A 91 -0.99 4.44 11.76
C MET A 91 -1.94 5.60 12.10
N LEU A 92 -1.68 6.78 11.54
CA LEU A 92 -2.50 7.95 11.77
C LEU A 92 -3.76 7.90 10.89
N ASP A 93 -4.89 8.35 11.43
CA ASP A 93 -6.16 8.29 10.70
C ASP A 93 -6.34 9.44 9.72
N LYS A 94 -5.77 10.62 10.01
CA LYS A 94 -6.00 11.86 9.26
C LYS A 94 -4.83 12.83 9.38
N ILE A 95 -4.78 13.80 8.45
CA ILE A 95 -4.05 15.06 8.65
C ILE A 95 -5.02 16.23 8.71
N ILE A 96 -4.59 17.29 9.36
CA ILE A 96 -5.21 18.61 9.28
C ILE A 96 -4.16 19.63 8.84
N ILE A 97 -4.40 20.29 7.72
CA ILE A 97 -3.52 21.34 7.19
C ILE A 97 -3.99 22.70 7.74
N ASN A 98 -3.05 23.45 8.32
CA ASN A 98 -3.27 24.75 8.93
C ASN A 98 -4.42 24.73 9.95
N PRO A 99 -4.30 23.98 11.08
CA PRO A 99 -5.38 23.76 12.03
C PRO A 99 -5.96 25.04 12.64
N GLU A 100 -5.18 26.10 12.72
CA GLU A 100 -5.59 27.37 13.32
C GLU A 100 -6.30 28.31 12.32
N SER A 101 -6.17 28.07 11.01
CA SER A 101 -6.72 28.97 9.99
C SER A 101 -7.61 28.23 8.96
N ASP A 102 -7.01 27.53 8.02
CA ASP A 102 -7.74 26.92 6.90
C ASP A 102 -8.48 25.65 7.31
N ARG A 103 -7.91 24.84 8.21
CA ARG A 103 -8.48 23.60 8.75
C ARG A 103 -8.89 22.59 7.67
N PHE A 104 -8.04 22.43 6.64
CA PHE A 104 -8.31 21.46 5.60
C PHE A 104 -7.90 20.05 6.07
N MET A 105 -8.86 19.14 6.10
CA MET A 105 -8.68 17.81 6.61
C MET A 105 -8.67 16.79 5.47
N LEU A 106 -7.73 15.85 5.52
CA LEU A 106 -7.66 14.69 4.66
C LEU A 106 -7.60 13.42 5.52
N SER A 107 -8.43 12.45 5.18
CA SER A 107 -8.32 11.11 5.75
C SER A 107 -7.09 10.37 5.21
N ASN A 108 -6.63 9.36 5.92
CA ASN A 108 -5.59 8.46 5.44
C ASN A 108 -5.94 7.87 4.05
N GLU A 109 -7.19 7.46 3.84
CA GLU A 109 -7.69 6.98 2.54
C GLU A 109 -7.50 8.02 1.42
N GLN A 110 -7.85 9.29 1.67
CA GLN A 110 -7.67 10.37 0.69
C GLN A 110 -6.20 10.66 0.40
N ILE A 111 -5.34 10.59 1.40
CA ILE A 111 -3.89 10.79 1.23
C ILE A 111 -3.28 9.66 0.40
N ASN A 112 -3.70 8.42 0.63
CA ASN A 112 -3.29 7.29 -0.18
C ASN A 112 -3.79 7.41 -1.63
N ASP A 113 -5.00 7.92 -1.86
CA ASP A 113 -5.50 8.20 -3.20
C ASP A 113 -4.68 9.29 -3.91
N LEU A 114 -4.30 10.35 -3.19
CA LEU A 114 -3.43 11.40 -3.73
C LEU A 114 -2.04 10.86 -4.08
N TYR A 115 -1.46 10.04 -3.23
CA TYR A 115 -0.17 9.41 -3.48
C TYR A 115 -0.22 8.53 -4.75
N ARG A 116 -1.27 7.72 -4.91
CA ARG A 116 -1.46 6.90 -6.11
C ARG A 116 -1.63 7.75 -7.37
N GLN A 117 -2.38 8.85 -7.29
CA GLN A 117 -2.52 9.80 -8.41
C GLN A 117 -1.20 10.43 -8.80
N ASP A 118 -0.35 10.76 -7.81
CA ASP A 118 0.98 11.30 -8.07
C ASP A 118 1.88 10.30 -8.80
N LYS A 119 1.96 9.08 -8.28
CA LYS A 119 2.87 8.04 -8.80
C LYS A 119 2.37 7.41 -10.09
N PHE A 120 1.08 7.18 -10.23
CA PHE A 120 0.50 6.35 -11.31
C PHE A 120 -0.50 7.11 -12.20
N GLY A 121 -0.74 8.38 -11.91
CA GLY A 121 -1.71 9.21 -12.64
C GLY A 121 -3.17 8.80 -12.40
N ASP A 122 -4.09 9.41 -13.16
CA ASP A 122 -5.55 9.16 -13.05
C ASP A 122 -5.99 7.74 -13.48
N LYS A 123 -5.03 6.86 -13.78
CA LYS A 123 -5.26 5.55 -14.39
C LYS A 123 -5.69 4.49 -13.37
N ILE A 124 -5.37 4.66 -12.09
CA ILE A 124 -5.87 3.79 -11.03
C ILE A 124 -6.90 4.56 -10.21
N SER A 125 -8.14 4.14 -10.23
CA SER A 125 -9.12 4.63 -9.30
C SER A 125 -9.27 3.64 -8.16
N TYR A 126 -9.20 4.13 -6.93
CA TYR A 126 -9.50 3.37 -5.70
C TYR A 126 -10.84 2.61 -5.80
N ARG A 127 -11.84 3.20 -6.45
CA ARG A 127 -13.14 2.57 -6.67
C ARG A 127 -13.07 1.33 -7.56
N THR A 128 -12.13 1.30 -8.52
CA THR A 128 -11.93 0.13 -9.41
C THR A 128 -11.26 -1.01 -8.64
N ILE A 129 -10.26 -0.71 -7.83
CA ILE A 129 -9.60 -1.68 -6.96
C ILE A 129 -10.60 -2.25 -5.94
N LYS A 130 -11.36 -1.39 -5.27
CA LYS A 130 -12.36 -1.79 -4.25
C LYS A 130 -13.48 -2.68 -4.82
N LYS A 131 -13.83 -2.54 -6.09
CA LYS A 131 -14.89 -3.32 -6.74
C LYS A 131 -14.49 -4.77 -7.01
N ASN A 132 -13.19 -5.03 -7.22
CA ASN A 132 -12.67 -6.36 -7.55
C ASN A 132 -12.40 -7.22 -6.30
N PHE A 133 -12.52 -6.66 -5.12
CA PHE A 133 -12.00 -7.23 -3.87
C PHE A 133 -12.96 -8.08 -3.05
N MET A 134 -14.19 -8.27 -3.46
CA MET A 134 -15.18 -8.93 -2.60
C MET A 134 -15.22 -10.47 -2.76
N GLN A 135 -14.19 -11.09 -3.33
CA GLN A 135 -14.18 -12.54 -3.43
C GLN A 135 -13.69 -13.18 -2.13
N GLU A 136 -14.59 -13.89 -1.47
CA GLU A 136 -14.24 -14.80 -0.40
C GLU A 136 -13.36 -15.92 -0.95
N LYS A 137 -12.34 -16.31 -0.20
CA LYS A 137 -11.39 -17.37 -0.59
C LYS A 137 -11.51 -18.56 0.34
N SER A 138 -11.42 -19.75 -0.22
CA SER A 138 -11.31 -20.98 0.58
C SER A 138 -9.92 -21.08 1.21
N ALA A 139 -9.88 -21.45 2.48
CA ALA A 139 -8.66 -21.76 3.19
C ALA A 139 -8.49 -23.28 3.27
N TYR A 140 -7.32 -23.77 2.93
CA TYR A 140 -6.99 -25.17 2.89
C TYR A 140 -5.94 -25.52 3.93
N LYS A 141 -5.99 -26.71 4.49
CA LYS A 141 -4.85 -27.21 5.28
C LYS A 141 -3.65 -27.47 4.38
N VAL A 142 -2.46 -27.17 4.88
CA VAL A 142 -1.19 -27.34 4.16
C VAL A 142 -1.03 -28.78 3.60
N GLU A 143 -1.48 -29.79 4.35
CA GLU A 143 -1.46 -31.20 3.90
C GLU A 143 -2.31 -31.48 2.64
N ASN A 144 -3.30 -30.65 2.33
CA ASN A 144 -4.25 -30.86 1.25
C ASN A 144 -3.92 -30.11 -0.05
N ILE A 145 -2.83 -29.36 -0.09
CA ILE A 145 -2.46 -28.54 -1.25
C ILE A 145 -1.28 -29.15 -2.00
N LYS A 146 -1.34 -29.04 -3.33
CA LYS A 146 -0.23 -29.39 -4.22
C LYS A 146 0.29 -28.11 -4.89
N SER A 147 1.60 -27.92 -4.89
CA SER A 147 2.27 -26.79 -5.57
C SER A 147 2.01 -26.79 -7.07
N LEU A 148 1.74 -25.60 -7.63
CA LEU A 148 1.38 -25.43 -9.05
C LEU A 148 2.35 -24.53 -9.84
N ASN A 149 3.32 -23.88 -9.18
CA ASN A 149 4.08 -22.76 -9.78
C ASN A 149 5.46 -23.08 -10.35
N ASN A 150 5.69 -24.27 -10.87
CA ASN A 150 7.01 -24.61 -11.42
C ASN A 150 7.46 -23.65 -12.53
N LYS A 151 6.53 -23.22 -13.40
CA LYS A 151 6.84 -22.33 -14.50
C LYS A 151 7.30 -20.93 -14.03
N THR A 152 6.67 -20.36 -13.02
CA THR A 152 7.08 -19.06 -12.45
C THR A 152 8.51 -19.13 -11.91
N ILE A 153 8.87 -20.24 -11.25
CA ILE A 153 10.21 -20.49 -10.71
C ILE A 153 11.23 -20.62 -11.85
N GLU A 154 10.91 -21.37 -12.91
CA GLU A 154 11.79 -21.54 -14.07
C GLU A 154 12.08 -20.20 -14.76
N ILE A 155 11.06 -19.37 -14.98
CA ILE A 155 11.22 -18.04 -15.58
C ILE A 155 12.06 -17.13 -14.70
N TYR A 156 11.84 -17.13 -13.38
CA TYR A 156 12.66 -16.33 -12.47
C TYR A 156 14.13 -16.78 -12.46
N LYS A 157 14.41 -18.08 -12.42
CA LYS A 157 15.78 -18.61 -12.52
C LYS A 157 16.46 -18.19 -13.81
N LYS A 158 15.74 -18.24 -14.94
CA LYS A 158 16.25 -17.76 -16.24
C LYS A 158 16.65 -16.29 -16.15
N TYR A 159 15.83 -15.44 -15.54
CA TYR A 159 16.18 -14.03 -15.33
C TYR A 159 17.43 -13.87 -14.46
N VAL A 160 17.52 -14.58 -13.34
CA VAL A 160 18.70 -14.52 -12.44
C VAL A 160 19.98 -14.93 -13.19
N ASP A 161 19.92 -15.97 -14.01
CA ASP A 161 21.06 -16.47 -14.77
C ASP A 161 21.49 -15.53 -15.91
N SER A 162 20.52 -14.90 -16.60
CA SER A 162 20.77 -14.02 -17.75
C SER A 162 21.01 -12.57 -17.36
N ASN A 163 20.41 -12.13 -16.26
CA ASN A 163 20.35 -10.74 -15.80
C ASN A 163 19.94 -9.76 -16.92
N ASN A 164 18.97 -10.15 -17.76
CA ASN A 164 18.54 -9.35 -18.89
C ASN A 164 17.07 -8.91 -18.72
N GLU A 165 16.77 -7.74 -19.24
CA GLU A 165 15.48 -7.06 -19.11
C GLU A 165 14.31 -7.86 -19.72
N ASN A 166 14.53 -8.57 -20.83
CA ASN A 166 13.47 -9.36 -21.45
C ASN A 166 13.04 -10.54 -20.55
N ASP A 167 13.99 -11.17 -19.87
CA ASP A 167 13.68 -12.26 -18.95
C ASP A 167 13.01 -11.75 -17.67
N LEU A 168 13.35 -10.53 -17.22
CA LEU A 168 12.63 -9.85 -16.15
C LEU A 168 11.19 -9.53 -16.56
N ASN A 169 10.98 -9.05 -17.77
CA ASN A 169 9.65 -8.81 -18.33
C ASN A 169 8.81 -10.09 -18.39
N ASP A 170 9.41 -11.18 -18.85
CA ASP A 170 8.73 -12.48 -18.90
C ASP A 170 8.34 -12.94 -17.48
N PHE A 171 9.20 -12.68 -16.49
CA PHE A 171 8.90 -12.96 -15.09
C PHE A 171 7.72 -12.10 -14.60
N TYR A 172 7.71 -10.80 -14.85
CA TYR A 172 6.60 -9.93 -14.48
C TYR A 172 5.28 -10.29 -15.18
N LYS A 173 5.33 -10.68 -16.45
CA LYS A 173 4.15 -11.21 -17.16
C LYS A 173 3.60 -12.46 -16.49
N GLU A 174 4.47 -13.40 -16.16
CA GLU A 174 4.05 -14.63 -15.46
C GLU A 174 3.46 -14.32 -14.09
N LEU A 175 4.11 -13.42 -13.33
CA LEU A 175 3.66 -12.97 -12.02
C LEU A 175 2.25 -12.38 -12.06
N VAL A 176 1.98 -11.54 -13.05
CA VAL A 176 0.74 -10.76 -13.17
C VAL A 176 -0.43 -11.58 -13.68
N TYR A 177 -0.17 -12.50 -14.63
CA TYR A 177 -1.25 -13.19 -15.36
C TYR A 177 -1.47 -14.64 -14.95
N ASN A 178 -0.44 -15.34 -14.50
CA ASN A 178 -0.50 -16.79 -14.34
C ASN A 178 -0.13 -17.29 -12.95
N ALA A 179 0.69 -16.54 -12.19
CA ALA A 179 1.17 -17.03 -10.91
C ALA A 179 0.02 -17.14 -9.88
N THR A 180 0.06 -18.22 -9.12
CA THR A 180 -0.75 -18.44 -7.92
C THR A 180 0.19 -18.48 -6.73
N PHE A 181 -0.16 -17.77 -5.68
CA PHE A 181 0.63 -17.66 -4.46
C PHE A 181 -0.10 -18.31 -3.31
N TYR A 182 0.66 -18.88 -2.41
CA TYR A 182 0.18 -19.41 -1.15
C TYR A 182 0.53 -18.44 -0.03
N THR A 183 -0.38 -18.18 0.87
CA THR A 183 -0.10 -17.38 2.06
C THR A 183 -0.82 -17.94 3.28
N ARG A 184 -0.22 -17.75 4.45
CA ARG A 184 -0.81 -18.20 5.71
C ARG A 184 -2.03 -17.35 6.04
N VAL A 185 -3.06 -18.01 6.53
CA VAL A 185 -4.31 -17.37 6.91
C VAL A 185 -4.75 -17.85 8.29
N LEU A 186 -5.47 -17.00 9.01
CA LEU A 186 -6.02 -17.37 10.31
C LEU A 186 -7.30 -18.17 10.12
N PRO A 187 -7.43 -19.33 10.80
CA PRO A 187 -8.56 -20.23 10.61
C PRO A 187 -9.86 -19.77 11.30
N GLU A 188 -9.85 -18.64 12.00
CA GLU A 188 -11.10 -18.12 12.56
C GLU A 188 -12.12 -17.90 11.46
N ASN A 189 -13.08 -18.77 11.39
CA ASN A 189 -14.11 -18.71 10.41
C ASN A 189 -15.30 -17.88 10.95
N ASN A 190 -15.95 -17.20 10.04
CA ASN A 190 -17.23 -16.57 10.28
C ASN A 190 -18.39 -17.61 10.22
N GLY A 191 -18.06 -18.91 10.31
CA GLY A 191 -18.98 -20.02 10.20
C GLY A 191 -19.31 -20.45 8.76
N LYS A 192 -18.76 -19.75 7.76
CA LYS A 192 -18.98 -20.11 6.35
C LYS A 192 -17.98 -21.17 5.90
N LEU A 193 -18.48 -22.15 5.15
CA LEU A 193 -17.71 -23.21 4.53
C LEU A 193 -17.99 -23.24 3.03
N ASP A 194 -17.00 -23.65 2.24
CA ASP A 194 -17.18 -23.94 0.82
C ASP A 194 -17.86 -25.32 0.62
N SER A 195 -18.10 -25.71 -0.63
CA SER A 195 -18.72 -27.00 -0.98
C SER A 195 -17.92 -28.23 -0.53
N ASN A 196 -16.64 -28.04 -0.18
CA ASN A 196 -15.73 -29.10 0.27
C ASN A 196 -15.47 -29.05 1.78
N ASN A 197 -16.28 -28.27 2.51
CA ASN A 197 -16.15 -28.02 3.96
C ASN A 197 -14.83 -27.30 4.36
N ASN A 198 -14.20 -26.56 3.45
CA ASN A 198 -13.08 -25.71 3.82
C ASN A 198 -13.58 -24.35 4.33
N PRO A 199 -12.94 -23.74 5.34
CA PRO A 199 -13.30 -22.42 5.82
C PRO A 199 -13.19 -21.38 4.71
N ILE A 200 -14.19 -20.51 4.60
CA ILE A 200 -14.12 -19.32 3.75
C ILE A 200 -13.57 -18.17 4.57
N ILE A 201 -12.54 -17.51 4.06
CA ILE A 201 -11.89 -16.39 4.68
C ILE A 201 -11.93 -15.15 3.79
N ASP A 202 -11.73 -14.01 4.39
CA ASP A 202 -11.44 -12.76 3.69
C ASP A 202 -9.98 -12.35 3.88
N TYR A 203 -9.56 -11.29 3.16
CA TYR A 203 -8.19 -10.76 3.22
C TYR A 203 -7.74 -10.29 4.61
N THR A 204 -8.66 -9.98 5.53
CA THR A 204 -8.32 -9.55 6.89
C THR A 204 -7.73 -10.68 7.73
N ARG A 205 -7.85 -11.91 7.24
CA ARG A 205 -7.32 -13.12 7.86
C ARG A 205 -5.93 -13.53 7.36
N VAL A 206 -5.36 -12.78 6.42
CA VAL A 206 -4.01 -13.01 5.92
C VAL A 206 -2.98 -12.59 6.97
N MET A 207 -2.01 -13.46 7.23
CA MET A 207 -0.94 -13.17 8.19
C MET A 207 0.06 -12.18 7.61
N GLN A 208 0.39 -11.15 8.38
CA GLN A 208 1.47 -10.21 8.09
C GLN A 208 2.74 -10.65 8.79
N ASN A 209 3.88 -10.39 8.17
CA ASN A 209 5.19 -10.68 8.74
C ASN A 209 5.99 -9.38 8.95
N PHE A 210 6.99 -9.45 9.82
CA PHE A 210 7.92 -8.37 10.06
C PHE A 210 9.25 -8.70 9.38
N LEU A 211 9.87 -7.70 8.76
CA LEU A 211 11.16 -7.83 8.07
C LEU A 211 12.34 -7.38 8.91
N ASP A 212 12.08 -6.54 9.93
CA ASP A 212 13.10 -6.07 10.85
C ASP A 212 12.80 -6.50 12.29
N ASP A 213 13.87 -6.60 13.10
CA ASP A 213 13.78 -7.02 14.51
C ASP A 213 13.02 -5.99 15.38
N ASN A 214 12.86 -4.76 14.89
CA ASN A 214 12.15 -3.68 15.60
C ASN A 214 10.64 -3.64 15.26
N GLY A 215 10.18 -4.49 14.32
CA GLY A 215 8.78 -4.53 13.89
C GLY A 215 8.30 -3.31 13.11
N ASN A 216 9.25 -2.51 12.57
CA ASN A 216 8.93 -1.28 11.84
C ASN A 216 8.59 -1.55 10.37
N GLU A 217 9.12 -2.62 9.80
CA GLU A 217 8.81 -3.02 8.44
C GLU A 217 7.91 -4.24 8.42
N ARG A 218 6.75 -4.12 7.76
CA ARG A 218 5.79 -5.22 7.58
C ARG A 218 5.68 -5.58 6.12
N CYS A 219 5.52 -6.87 5.87
CA CYS A 219 5.31 -7.39 4.52
C CYS A 219 4.25 -8.50 4.51
N TYR A 220 3.76 -8.79 3.32
CA TYR A 220 3.16 -10.10 3.04
C TYR A 220 4.24 -11.00 2.44
N ILE A 221 4.34 -12.22 2.96
CA ILE A 221 5.13 -13.27 2.33
C ILE A 221 4.19 -14.15 1.51
N LEU A 222 4.47 -14.24 0.23
CA LEU A 222 3.73 -15.02 -0.75
C LEU A 222 4.62 -16.18 -1.19
N TYR A 223 4.22 -17.39 -0.92
CA TYR A 223 5.01 -18.56 -1.26
C TYR A 223 4.63 -19.08 -2.64
N LEU A 224 5.63 -19.34 -3.48
CA LEU A 224 5.44 -19.96 -4.79
C LEU A 224 5.14 -21.45 -4.70
N THR A 225 5.61 -22.08 -3.63
CA THR A 225 5.43 -23.52 -3.42
C THR A 225 5.02 -23.82 -1.98
N ILE A 226 4.39 -24.97 -1.78
CA ILE A 226 4.07 -25.47 -0.44
C ILE A 226 5.35 -25.88 0.30
N GLU A 227 6.37 -26.32 -0.42
CA GLU A 227 7.68 -26.66 0.10
C GLU A 227 8.35 -25.44 0.75
N ALA A 228 8.30 -24.28 0.09
CA ALA A 228 8.79 -23.01 0.64
C ALA A 228 8.03 -22.62 1.92
N LEU A 229 6.71 -22.74 1.90
CA LEU A 229 5.86 -22.45 3.05
C LEU A 229 6.16 -23.40 4.24
N LYS A 230 6.40 -24.69 3.97
CA LYS A 230 6.82 -25.66 5.00
C LYS A 230 8.22 -25.37 5.54
N LYS A 231 9.16 -24.97 4.67
CA LYS A 231 10.52 -24.57 5.07
C LYS A 231 10.48 -23.37 6.03
N ASP A 232 9.55 -22.45 5.83
CA ASP A 232 9.30 -21.30 6.72
C ASP A 232 8.42 -21.67 7.94
N GLY A 233 8.35 -22.94 8.31
CA GLY A 233 7.76 -23.44 9.54
C GLY A 233 6.23 -23.61 9.52
N ALA A 234 5.59 -23.65 8.36
CA ALA A 234 4.18 -24.03 8.30
C ALA A 234 4.00 -25.51 8.62
N LYS A 235 3.09 -25.79 9.56
CA LYS A 235 2.71 -27.15 9.94
C LYS A 235 1.56 -27.64 9.07
N GLU A 236 1.41 -28.96 8.99
CA GLU A 236 0.39 -29.59 8.14
C GLU A 236 -1.06 -29.20 8.50
N ASP A 237 -1.32 -28.90 9.77
CA ASP A 237 -2.61 -28.48 10.30
C ASP A 237 -2.91 -26.98 10.13
N MET A 238 -1.92 -26.17 9.71
CA MET A 238 -2.10 -24.75 9.45
C MET A 238 -2.91 -24.52 8.17
N TYR A 239 -3.58 -23.37 8.12
CA TYR A 239 -4.36 -22.96 6.96
C TYR A 239 -3.60 -22.01 6.06
N VAL A 240 -3.78 -22.21 4.76
CA VAL A 240 -3.30 -21.35 3.69
C VAL A 240 -4.41 -21.05 2.70
N ALA A 241 -4.30 -19.96 1.99
CA ALA A 241 -5.17 -19.62 0.88
C ALA A 241 -4.35 -19.35 -0.38
N GLU A 242 -4.99 -19.54 -1.53
CA GLU A 242 -4.44 -19.28 -2.85
C GLU A 242 -4.86 -17.90 -3.31
N PHE A 243 -3.88 -17.08 -3.72
CA PHE A 243 -4.08 -15.74 -4.23
C PHE A 243 -3.40 -15.56 -5.58
N ASN A 244 -4.05 -14.82 -6.47
CA ASN A 244 -3.44 -14.35 -7.71
C ASN A 244 -2.96 -12.91 -7.55
N PHE A 245 -2.39 -12.33 -8.60
CA PHE A 245 -1.87 -10.96 -8.58
C PHE A 245 -2.92 -9.93 -8.13
N ASP A 246 -4.13 -9.98 -8.64
CA ASP A 246 -5.18 -9.02 -8.30
C ASP A 246 -5.63 -9.13 -6.84
N ASP A 247 -5.66 -10.34 -6.32
CA ASP A 247 -6.03 -10.59 -4.92
C ASP A 247 -5.07 -9.88 -3.96
N TYR A 248 -3.76 -10.00 -4.18
CA TYR A 248 -2.82 -9.38 -3.26
C TYR A 248 -2.58 -7.91 -3.50
N VAL A 249 -2.73 -7.39 -4.72
CA VAL A 249 -2.82 -5.93 -4.92
C VAL A 249 -3.94 -5.36 -4.06
N CYS A 250 -5.08 -6.03 -4.02
CA CYS A 250 -6.18 -5.64 -3.16
C CYS A 250 -5.87 -5.76 -1.65
N MET A 251 -5.12 -6.79 -1.24
CA MET A 251 -4.67 -6.90 0.15
C MET A 251 -3.74 -5.76 0.54
N ILE A 252 -2.79 -5.41 -0.34
CA ILE A 252 -1.91 -4.26 -0.15
C ILE A 252 -2.73 -3.00 0.00
N ASP A 253 -3.69 -2.76 -0.89
CA ASP A 253 -4.50 -1.54 -0.90
C ASP A 253 -5.24 -1.34 0.42
N LYS A 254 -5.74 -2.39 1.03
CA LYS A 254 -6.41 -2.34 2.33
C LYS A 254 -5.47 -2.31 3.53
N SER A 255 -4.27 -2.83 3.36
CA SER A 255 -3.21 -2.86 4.38
C SER A 255 -2.14 -1.79 4.14
N TRP A 256 -2.40 -0.86 3.23
CA TRP A 256 -1.48 0.15 2.76
C TRP A 256 -0.74 0.90 3.87
N ASN A 257 -1.43 1.14 4.96
CA ASN A 257 -0.88 1.84 6.11
C ASN A 257 0.20 1.05 6.85
N ILE A 258 0.33 -0.23 6.55
CA ILE A 258 1.10 -1.17 7.37
C ILE A 258 2.14 -1.89 6.52
N ILE A 259 1.79 -2.26 5.28
CA ILE A 259 2.63 -3.06 4.40
C ILE A 259 3.51 -2.16 3.54
N GLN A 260 4.79 -2.47 3.48
CA GLN A 260 5.79 -1.67 2.75
C GLN A 260 6.32 -2.40 1.52
N ARG A 261 6.27 -3.71 1.50
CA ARG A 261 6.69 -4.55 0.37
C ARG A 261 6.00 -5.91 0.38
N ILE A 262 6.13 -6.61 -0.73
CA ILE A 262 5.81 -8.03 -0.84
C ILE A 262 7.11 -8.80 -0.99
N VAL A 263 7.19 -9.91 -0.28
CA VAL A 263 8.25 -10.91 -0.44
C VAL A 263 7.64 -12.13 -1.11
N ILE A 264 8.13 -12.48 -2.30
CA ILE A 264 7.77 -13.74 -2.96
C ILE A 264 8.87 -14.75 -2.61
N SER A 265 8.48 -15.81 -1.93
CA SER A 265 9.40 -16.80 -1.39
C SER A 265 9.28 -18.15 -2.08
N ASP A 266 10.43 -18.74 -2.41
CA ASP A 266 10.56 -20.13 -2.78
C ASP A 266 11.60 -20.82 -1.89
N VAL A 267 11.84 -22.12 -2.09
CA VAL A 267 12.81 -22.89 -1.31
C VAL A 267 14.24 -22.36 -1.45
N GLU A 268 14.58 -21.81 -2.63
CA GLU A 268 15.94 -21.42 -2.98
C GLU A 268 16.18 -19.91 -2.92
N PHE A 269 15.13 -19.08 -2.99
CA PHE A 269 15.26 -17.62 -3.11
C PHE A 269 14.09 -16.87 -2.53
N ASP A 270 14.32 -15.58 -2.24
CA ASP A 270 13.30 -14.60 -1.90
C ASP A 270 13.40 -13.41 -2.84
N ILE A 271 12.26 -12.99 -3.38
CA ILE A 271 12.15 -11.82 -4.26
C ILE A 271 11.44 -10.72 -3.50
N ASN A 272 12.12 -9.59 -3.30
CA ASN A 272 11.51 -8.39 -2.73
C ASN A 272 10.94 -7.52 -3.85
N ILE A 273 9.63 -7.29 -3.84
CA ILE A 273 8.97 -6.42 -4.79
C ILE A 273 8.47 -5.18 -4.06
N PRO A 274 9.02 -3.99 -4.36
CA PRO A 274 8.54 -2.72 -3.82
C PRO A 274 7.08 -2.48 -4.19
N LEU A 275 6.35 -1.75 -3.36
CA LEU A 275 4.95 -1.44 -3.62
C LEU A 275 4.77 -0.64 -4.91
N ASP A 276 5.68 0.26 -5.22
CA ASP A 276 5.64 1.06 -6.44
C ASP A 276 5.62 0.16 -7.68
N THR A 277 6.54 -0.82 -7.75
CA THR A 277 6.56 -1.82 -8.84
C THR A 277 5.25 -2.61 -8.94
N ILE A 278 4.66 -2.99 -7.81
CA ILE A 278 3.38 -3.72 -7.81
C ILE A 278 2.26 -2.87 -8.42
N TYR A 279 2.20 -1.56 -8.06
CA TYR A 279 1.18 -0.66 -8.62
C TYR A 279 1.42 -0.38 -10.10
N GLU A 280 2.65 -0.23 -10.53
CA GLU A 280 3.00 -0.07 -11.93
C GLU A 280 2.58 -1.28 -12.76
N LEU A 281 2.87 -2.49 -12.27
CA LEU A 281 2.41 -3.72 -12.92
C LEU A 281 0.87 -3.81 -12.96
N LYS A 282 0.19 -3.34 -11.91
CA LYS A 282 -1.28 -3.28 -11.90
C LYS A 282 -1.82 -2.31 -12.94
N VAL A 283 -1.22 -1.12 -13.04
CA VAL A 283 -1.58 -0.13 -14.09
C VAL A 283 -1.41 -0.73 -15.47
N GLN A 284 -0.27 -1.37 -15.72
CA GLN A 284 -0.01 -1.99 -17.01
C GLN A 284 -1.02 -3.10 -17.32
N LYS A 285 -1.31 -3.98 -16.35
CA LYS A 285 -2.33 -5.02 -16.51
C LYS A 285 -3.70 -4.43 -16.88
N ASP A 286 -4.12 -3.37 -16.21
CA ASP A 286 -5.44 -2.76 -16.42
C ASP A 286 -5.53 -2.01 -17.76
N LEU A 287 -4.42 -1.46 -18.26
CA LEU A 287 -4.36 -0.71 -19.51
C LEU A 287 -4.23 -1.60 -20.74
N LEU A 288 -3.44 -2.66 -20.65
CA LEU A 288 -2.96 -3.39 -21.83
C LEU A 288 -3.88 -4.55 -22.22
N LYS A 289 -4.80 -4.96 -21.39
CA LYS A 289 -5.78 -6.02 -21.64
C LYS A 289 -5.22 -7.34 -22.24
N SER A 290 -3.92 -7.39 -22.52
CA SER A 290 -3.22 -8.56 -23.04
C SER A 290 -1.83 -8.69 -22.44
N SER A 291 -1.36 -9.93 -22.27
CA SER A 291 -0.05 -10.23 -21.70
C SER A 291 1.14 -9.88 -22.60
N GLU A 292 0.89 -9.43 -23.82
CA GLU A 292 1.96 -9.27 -24.84
C GLU A 292 2.75 -7.96 -24.67
N ASP A 293 2.17 -6.99 -23.96
CA ASP A 293 2.63 -5.59 -23.95
C ASP A 293 3.16 -5.07 -22.60
N ILE A 294 3.41 -5.92 -21.62
CA ILE A 294 4.06 -5.46 -20.37
C ILE A 294 5.49 -5.03 -20.67
N ILE A 295 5.80 -3.78 -20.37
CA ILE A 295 7.11 -3.16 -20.58
C ILE A 295 7.77 -2.98 -19.22
N ILE A 296 9.09 -3.18 -19.11
CA ILE A 296 9.87 -2.81 -17.93
C ILE A 296 9.75 -1.30 -17.74
N ILE A 297 9.54 -0.92 -16.51
CA ILE A 297 9.59 0.46 -16.10
C ILE A 297 11.04 0.71 -15.69
N GLU A 298 11.74 1.56 -16.44
CA GLU A 298 13.08 2.01 -16.07
C GLU A 298 12.98 2.89 -14.81
N ASP A 299 13.85 2.63 -13.84
CA ASP A 299 14.04 3.44 -12.63
C ASP A 299 14.58 4.83 -12.94
#